data_eb92b2a6b9b44f1d99cfd77da8f7dc4f
#
_entry.id   eb92b2a6b9b44f1d99cfd77da8f7dc4f
#
_cell.length_a   1.000
_cell.length_b   1.000
_cell.length_c   1.000
_cell.angle_alpha   90.00
_cell.angle_beta   90.00
_cell.angle_gamma   90.00
#
_symmetry.space_group_name_H-M   'P 1'
#
loop_
_entity.id
_entity.type
_entity.pdbx_description
1 polymer ?
#
loop_
_entity_poly.entity_id
_entity_poly.type
_entity_poly.pdbx_seq_one_letter_code
_entity_poly.pdbx_strand_id
1 'polypeptide(L)'
;MANTWTLAEIRQKVRQVTGRFSADDLSNAQLDEYINKYYLYTFPAEVKLEQKHTYYEFQTIANQATYDVPDTTYTNYEPPATVNNLSMLWYQDRAKFEEENPLQYAFSTPWTGDGATVTFTTTVTGFPIYPSTLTISDNTESFEDTTTTYTTADINITGSAGGTATINYSTGDVSVTFNAAPADGQDIYLNYVIFQPKRPEAILYFNNQFQLYPVPDQTYIIKMSAYKIVTALTNATDTPDLNEWGPCIAYGAARDIFSDYGENDAYAETTVLYKEQVRYILTRTEQDLLNTRAMPNF
;
A
#
# COMPACT_ATOMS: atom_id res chain seq x y z
N MET A 1 -5.18 -28.54 30.90
CA MET A 1 -5.28 -27.13 30.49
C MET A 1 -4.25 -26.93 29.39
N ALA A 2 -4.65 -26.42 28.24
CA ALA A 2 -3.68 -26.07 27.20
C ALA A 2 -2.79 -24.96 27.78
N ASN A 3 -1.48 -25.16 27.72
CA ASN A 3 -0.52 -24.16 28.18
C ASN A 3 -0.59 -22.99 27.21
N THR A 4 -1.17 -21.86 27.61
CA THR A 4 -1.37 -20.68 26.75
C THR A 4 -0.19 -19.75 26.99
N TRP A 5 0.63 -19.47 25.97
CA TRP A 5 1.73 -18.54 26.06
C TRP A 5 1.22 -17.09 26.06
N THR A 6 1.01 -16.55 27.25
CA THR A 6 0.71 -15.12 27.43
C THR A 6 1.98 -14.28 27.47
N LEU A 7 1.85 -12.95 27.31
CA LEU A 7 2.98 -12.03 27.50
C LEU A 7 3.66 -12.24 28.87
N ALA A 8 2.87 -12.51 29.93
CA ALA A 8 3.41 -12.79 31.25
C ALA A 8 4.30 -14.04 31.27
N GLU A 9 3.87 -15.11 30.60
CA GLU A 9 4.64 -16.36 30.50
C GLU A 9 5.88 -16.20 29.61
N ILE A 10 5.78 -15.44 28.54
CA ILE A 10 6.91 -15.09 27.68
C ILE A 10 7.96 -14.29 28.49
N ARG A 11 7.53 -13.25 29.25
CA ARG A 11 8.44 -12.50 30.16
C ARG A 11 9.13 -13.43 31.17
N GLN A 12 8.38 -14.34 31.77
CA GLN A 12 8.93 -15.31 32.72
C GLN A 12 9.98 -16.21 32.06
N LYS A 13 9.73 -16.68 30.84
CA LYS A 13 10.66 -17.51 30.08
C LYS A 13 11.92 -16.71 29.72
N VAL A 14 11.80 -15.46 29.28
CA VAL A 14 12.95 -14.58 29.00
C VAL A 14 13.81 -14.41 30.25
N ARG A 15 13.19 -14.15 31.43
CA ARG A 15 13.91 -14.05 32.70
C ARG A 15 14.65 -15.33 33.05
N GLN A 16 14.04 -16.48 32.84
CA GLN A 16 14.68 -17.80 33.07
C GLN A 16 15.89 -18.03 32.17
N VAL A 17 15.77 -17.66 30.87
CA VAL A 17 16.86 -17.82 29.89
C VAL A 17 18.01 -16.85 30.16
N THR A 18 17.69 -15.61 30.51
CA THR A 18 18.71 -14.56 30.75
C THR A 18 19.30 -14.59 32.16
N GLY A 19 18.70 -15.34 33.10
CA GLY A 19 19.08 -15.33 34.50
C GLY A 19 18.78 -14.01 35.25
N ARG A 20 18.04 -13.07 34.61
CA ARG A 20 17.67 -11.76 35.17
C ARG A 20 16.29 -11.82 35.79
N PHE A 21 16.20 -12.28 37.03
CA PHE A 21 14.92 -12.48 37.71
C PHE A 21 14.39 -11.22 38.36
N SER A 22 15.26 -10.27 38.70
CA SER A 22 14.87 -9.02 39.35
C SER A 22 14.30 -8.00 38.36
N ALA A 23 13.31 -7.23 38.79
CA ALA A 23 12.81 -6.07 38.04
C ALA A 23 13.82 -4.89 38.05
N ASP A 24 14.76 -4.89 38.99
CA ASP A 24 15.84 -3.90 39.03
C ASP A 24 16.91 -4.17 37.96
N ASP A 25 17.13 -5.46 37.60
CA ASP A 25 18.04 -5.84 36.51
C ASP A 25 17.40 -5.61 35.13
N LEU A 26 16.13 -5.92 35.00
CA LEU A 26 15.37 -5.79 33.77
C LEU A 26 13.87 -5.62 34.07
N SER A 27 13.35 -4.42 33.92
CA SER A 27 11.95 -4.11 34.20
C SER A 27 11.00 -4.82 33.20
N ASN A 28 9.71 -4.96 33.57
CA ASN A 28 8.72 -5.51 32.65
C ASN A 28 8.56 -4.65 31.39
N ALA A 29 8.68 -3.31 31.50
CA ALA A 29 8.60 -2.43 30.34
C ALA A 29 9.75 -2.68 29.34
N GLN A 30 10.98 -2.87 29.83
CA GLN A 30 12.12 -3.22 29.00
C GLN A 30 11.97 -4.61 28.37
N LEU A 31 11.45 -5.59 29.11
CA LEU A 31 11.12 -6.90 28.56
C LEU A 31 10.12 -6.84 27.43
N ASP A 32 9.05 -6.03 27.60
CA ASP A 32 8.02 -5.85 26.59
C ASP A 32 8.58 -5.20 25.32
N GLU A 33 9.50 -4.26 25.48
CA GLU A 33 10.19 -3.66 24.35
C GLU A 33 10.98 -4.68 23.56
N TYR A 34 11.81 -5.50 24.23
CA TYR A 34 12.57 -6.59 23.55
C TYR A 34 11.65 -7.63 22.91
N ILE A 35 10.60 -8.07 23.65
CA ILE A 35 9.64 -9.07 23.17
C ILE A 35 8.91 -8.54 21.93
N ASN A 36 8.38 -7.30 21.99
CA ASN A 36 7.65 -6.71 20.86
C ASN A 36 8.58 -6.34 19.69
N LYS A 37 9.79 -5.84 19.94
CA LYS A 37 10.78 -5.59 18.90
C LYS A 37 11.06 -6.88 18.12
N TYR A 38 11.32 -7.97 18.81
CA TYR A 38 11.53 -9.26 18.17
C TYR A 38 10.28 -9.75 17.45
N TYR A 39 9.11 -9.75 18.09
CA TYR A 39 7.86 -10.30 17.58
C TYR A 39 7.32 -9.54 16.37
N LEU A 40 7.42 -8.20 16.37
CA LEU A 40 6.87 -7.36 15.29
C LEU A 40 7.78 -7.26 14.08
N TYR A 41 9.11 -7.26 14.29
CA TYR A 41 10.07 -6.94 13.22
C TYR A 41 10.96 -8.11 12.84
N THR A 42 11.62 -8.75 13.82
CA THR A 42 12.61 -9.79 13.54
C THR A 42 11.95 -11.11 13.16
N PHE A 43 10.96 -11.54 13.93
CA PHE A 43 10.27 -12.81 13.71
C PHE A 43 9.60 -12.92 12.35
N PRO A 44 8.82 -11.95 11.87
CA PRO A 44 8.22 -12.01 10.52
C PRO A 44 9.25 -11.94 9.39
N ALA A 45 10.41 -11.33 9.62
CA ALA A 45 11.49 -11.24 8.63
C ALA A 45 12.27 -12.58 8.53
N GLU A 46 12.51 -13.24 9.66
CA GLU A 46 13.24 -14.52 9.70
C GLU A 46 12.33 -15.73 9.37
N VAL A 47 11.04 -15.64 9.67
CA VAL A 47 10.09 -16.75 9.55
C VAL A 47 8.86 -16.33 8.76
N LYS A 48 8.86 -16.62 7.46
CA LYS A 48 7.69 -16.43 6.61
C LYS A 48 6.69 -17.56 6.86
N LEU A 49 5.57 -17.27 7.48
CA LEU A 49 4.58 -18.25 7.92
C LEU A 49 3.34 -18.24 7.03
N GLU A 50 3.02 -19.40 6.47
CA GLU A 50 1.79 -19.59 5.69
C GLU A 50 0.52 -19.34 6.52
N GLN A 51 0.56 -19.57 7.83
CA GLN A 51 -0.55 -19.30 8.74
C GLN A 51 -0.93 -17.80 8.80
N LYS A 52 -0.06 -16.92 8.36
CA LYS A 52 -0.33 -15.49 8.21
C LYS A 52 -0.81 -15.11 6.82
N HIS A 53 -0.74 -16.03 5.87
CA HIS A 53 -1.24 -15.84 4.53
C HIS A 53 -2.76 -15.73 4.55
N THR A 54 -3.29 -14.67 3.97
CA THR A 54 -4.70 -14.34 3.93
C THR A 54 -5.04 -13.59 2.65
N TYR A 55 -6.28 -13.15 2.55
CA TYR A 55 -6.69 -12.30 1.45
C TYR A 55 -6.97 -10.89 1.97
N TYR A 56 -6.50 -9.91 1.21
CA TYR A 56 -6.93 -8.54 1.33
C TYR A 56 -7.98 -8.26 0.27
N GLU A 57 -9.07 -7.61 0.66
CA GLU A 57 -10.17 -7.23 -0.23
C GLU A 57 -10.50 -5.75 -0.05
N PHE A 58 -10.75 -5.06 -1.15
CA PHE A 58 -11.30 -3.72 -1.15
C PHE A 58 -12.29 -3.53 -2.29
N GLN A 59 -13.14 -2.50 -2.17
CA GLN A 59 -14.11 -2.13 -3.18
C GLN A 59 -13.60 -0.95 -4.00
N THR A 60 -13.76 -1.02 -5.32
CA THR A 60 -13.46 0.11 -6.19
C THR A 60 -14.56 1.17 -6.15
N ILE A 61 -14.15 2.40 -6.46
CA ILE A 61 -15.04 3.54 -6.67
C ILE A 61 -14.99 3.89 -8.15
N ALA A 62 -16.14 4.17 -8.77
CA ALA A 62 -16.20 4.56 -10.18
C ALA A 62 -15.29 5.77 -10.46
N ASN A 63 -14.53 5.69 -11.54
CA ASN A 63 -13.59 6.71 -12.02
C ASN A 63 -12.40 7.01 -11.07
N GLN A 64 -12.13 6.14 -10.08
CA GLN A 64 -10.95 6.22 -9.24
C GLN A 64 -9.93 5.14 -9.63
N ALA A 65 -8.72 5.56 -10.02
CA ALA A 65 -7.66 4.66 -10.45
C ALA A 65 -6.77 4.17 -9.30
N THR A 66 -6.54 5.01 -8.28
CA THR A 66 -5.56 4.76 -7.21
C THR A 66 -6.22 4.56 -5.87
N TYR A 67 -5.67 3.64 -5.08
CA TYR A 67 -6.16 3.25 -3.75
C TYR A 67 -4.98 3.12 -2.79
N ASP A 68 -5.10 3.67 -1.59
CA ASP A 68 -4.09 3.55 -0.57
C ASP A 68 -4.06 2.12 -0.01
N VAL A 69 -2.85 1.67 0.31
CA VAL A 69 -2.63 0.36 0.92
C VAL A 69 -2.80 0.46 2.44
N PRO A 70 -3.56 -0.44 3.09
CA PRO A 70 -3.68 -0.47 4.54
C PRO A 70 -2.42 -1.09 5.17
N ASP A 71 -1.38 -0.28 5.34
CA ASP A 71 -0.05 -0.67 5.83
C ASP A 71 0.00 -1.08 7.32
N THR A 72 -1.07 -0.82 8.08
CA THR A 72 -1.16 -1.17 9.50
C THR A 72 -1.72 -2.57 9.76
N THR A 73 -2.35 -3.20 8.78
CA THR A 73 -3.04 -4.50 8.94
C THR A 73 -2.43 -5.60 8.11
N TYR A 74 -1.93 -5.26 6.93
CA TYR A 74 -1.39 -6.21 5.95
C TYR A 74 -0.02 -5.79 5.45
N THR A 75 0.76 -6.78 5.08
CA THR A 75 2.07 -6.62 4.44
C THR A 75 2.23 -7.64 3.33
N ASN A 76 3.27 -7.48 2.51
CA ASN A 76 3.66 -8.45 1.46
C ASN A 76 2.49 -8.86 0.57
N TYR A 77 1.93 -7.89 -0.14
CA TYR A 77 0.89 -8.16 -1.14
C TYR A 77 1.47 -8.94 -2.33
N GLU A 78 0.79 -10.01 -2.70
CA GLU A 78 1.27 -10.96 -3.70
C GLU A 78 0.14 -11.38 -4.67
N PRO A 79 0.49 -11.80 -5.91
CA PRO A 79 -0.49 -12.44 -6.78
C PRO A 79 -0.96 -13.79 -6.19
N PRO A 80 -2.13 -14.30 -6.59
CA PRO A 80 -2.98 -13.76 -7.64
C PRO A 80 -3.87 -12.61 -7.17
N ALA A 81 -4.05 -11.59 -8.03
CA ALA A 81 -5.08 -10.57 -7.85
C ALA A 81 -6.30 -10.90 -8.71
N THR A 82 -7.48 -10.61 -8.20
CA THR A 82 -8.74 -10.84 -8.91
C THR A 82 -9.70 -9.67 -8.77
N VAL A 83 -10.53 -9.47 -9.80
CA VAL A 83 -11.68 -8.55 -9.80
C VAL A 83 -12.96 -9.38 -9.93
N ASN A 84 -13.84 -9.35 -8.94
CA ASN A 84 -15.04 -10.19 -8.89
C ASN A 84 -14.73 -11.66 -9.24
N ASN A 85 -13.65 -12.24 -8.67
CA ASN A 85 -13.12 -13.58 -8.91
C ASN A 85 -12.55 -13.84 -10.32
N LEU A 86 -12.40 -12.83 -11.17
CA LEU A 86 -11.70 -12.94 -12.45
C LEU A 86 -10.25 -12.50 -12.27
N SER A 87 -9.30 -13.24 -12.80
CA SER A 87 -7.87 -12.95 -12.68
C SER A 87 -7.49 -11.62 -13.30
N MET A 88 -6.58 -10.92 -12.64
CA MET A 88 -5.97 -9.65 -13.07
C MET A 88 -4.47 -9.83 -13.28
N LEU A 89 -3.88 -9.04 -14.17
CA LEU A 89 -2.44 -8.94 -14.34
C LEU A 89 -1.84 -8.17 -13.15
N TRP A 90 -0.78 -8.71 -12.56
CA TRP A 90 -0.09 -8.13 -11.42
C TRP A 90 1.23 -7.49 -11.82
N TYR A 91 1.42 -6.21 -11.46
CA TYR A 91 2.64 -5.45 -11.73
C TYR A 91 3.22 -4.89 -10.43
N GLN A 92 4.56 -4.86 -10.35
CA GLN A 92 5.34 -4.15 -9.34
C GLN A 92 6.37 -3.22 -10.00
N ASP A 93 6.54 -3.35 -11.32
CA ASP A 93 7.35 -2.46 -12.14
C ASP A 93 6.42 -1.44 -12.81
N ARG A 94 6.59 -0.18 -12.40
CA ARG A 94 5.80 0.94 -12.92
C ARG A 94 6.05 1.20 -14.40
N ALA A 95 7.31 1.11 -14.84
CA ALA A 95 7.66 1.39 -16.24
C ALA A 95 7.00 0.38 -17.17
N LYS A 96 7.05 -0.90 -16.80
CA LYS A 96 6.38 -1.96 -17.55
C LYS A 96 4.86 -1.82 -17.54
N PHE A 97 4.28 -1.42 -16.40
CA PHE A 97 2.84 -1.18 -16.31
C PHE A 97 2.39 -0.05 -17.25
N GLU A 98 3.12 1.08 -17.27
CA GLU A 98 2.82 2.24 -18.11
C GLU A 98 3.06 1.93 -19.62
N GLU A 99 4.07 1.11 -19.95
CA GLU A 99 4.32 0.66 -21.32
C GLU A 99 3.20 -0.22 -21.87
N GLU A 100 2.71 -1.17 -21.07
CA GLU A 100 1.64 -2.10 -21.49
C GLU A 100 0.23 -1.48 -21.36
N ASN A 101 0.07 -0.42 -20.57
CA ASN A 101 -1.19 0.27 -20.31
C ASN A 101 -1.06 1.79 -20.54
N PRO A 102 -0.75 2.21 -21.76
CA PRO A 102 -0.51 3.63 -22.04
C PRO A 102 -1.74 4.50 -21.83
N LEU A 103 -1.52 5.66 -21.24
CA LEU A 103 -2.55 6.68 -21.12
C LEU A 103 -2.77 7.37 -22.46
N GLN A 104 -4.02 7.75 -22.72
CA GLN A 104 -4.38 8.45 -23.95
C GLN A 104 -4.26 9.97 -23.75
N TYR A 105 -3.18 10.56 -24.26
CA TYR A 105 -2.97 12.00 -24.25
C TYR A 105 -3.77 12.67 -25.37
N ALA A 106 -4.41 13.79 -25.04
CA ALA A 106 -5.10 14.67 -25.97
C ALA A 106 -4.44 16.05 -25.94
N PHE A 107 -4.27 16.62 -27.11
CA PHE A 107 -3.76 17.97 -27.33
C PHE A 107 -4.71 18.70 -28.27
N SER A 108 -5.03 19.93 -27.94
CA SER A 108 -5.83 20.79 -28.80
C SER A 108 -5.46 22.27 -28.64
N THR A 109 -5.78 23.06 -29.66
CA THR A 109 -5.69 24.52 -29.67
C THR A 109 -7.08 25.08 -29.97
N PRO A 110 -8.02 24.99 -28.99
CA PRO A 110 -9.42 25.31 -29.26
C PRO A 110 -9.67 26.81 -29.43
N TRP A 111 -8.72 27.64 -29.04
CA TRP A 111 -8.85 29.11 -29.06
C TRP A 111 -7.58 29.78 -29.60
N THR A 112 -7.79 30.95 -30.18
CA THR A 112 -6.75 31.89 -30.62
C THR A 112 -7.03 33.24 -29.98
N GLY A 113 -6.02 33.87 -29.41
CA GLY A 113 -6.09 35.20 -28.83
C GLY A 113 -6.46 36.26 -29.89
N ASP A 114 -7.18 37.30 -29.50
CA ASP A 114 -7.56 38.44 -30.30
C ASP A 114 -7.04 39.76 -29.72
N GLY A 115 -6.18 39.70 -28.68
CA GLY A 115 -5.64 40.84 -27.98
C GLY A 115 -6.62 41.60 -27.08
N ALA A 116 -7.86 41.13 -26.95
CA ALA A 116 -8.93 41.80 -26.19
C ALA A 116 -9.74 40.86 -25.27
N THR A 117 -10.01 39.66 -25.74
CA THR A 117 -10.78 38.67 -24.99
C THR A 117 -9.90 37.98 -23.94
N VAL A 118 -10.39 37.91 -22.71
CA VAL A 118 -9.69 37.25 -21.59
C VAL A 118 -10.32 35.90 -21.22
N THR A 119 -11.63 35.66 -21.54
CA THR A 119 -12.36 34.47 -21.14
C THR A 119 -12.69 33.60 -22.34
N PHE A 120 -12.32 32.33 -22.26
CA PHE A 120 -12.54 31.31 -23.28
C PHE A 120 -13.21 30.10 -22.66
N THR A 121 -14.17 29.49 -23.41
CA THR A 121 -14.88 28.29 -22.98
C THR A 121 -14.91 27.25 -24.10
N THR A 122 -14.78 25.97 -23.72
CA THR A 122 -14.96 24.83 -24.64
C THR A 122 -15.43 23.59 -23.89
N THR A 123 -15.96 22.62 -24.63
CA THR A 123 -16.08 21.25 -24.16
C THR A 123 -15.07 20.43 -24.94
N VAL A 124 -14.14 19.78 -24.26
CA VAL A 124 -13.08 18.99 -24.87
C VAL A 124 -13.63 17.72 -25.54
N THR A 125 -12.95 17.26 -26.58
CA THR A 125 -13.30 16.03 -27.27
C THR A 125 -12.69 14.83 -26.54
N GLY A 126 -13.50 14.13 -25.79
CA GLY A 126 -13.09 12.98 -24.99
C GLY A 126 -13.09 13.28 -23.50
N PHE A 127 -13.91 12.57 -22.83
CA PHE A 127 -14.05 12.59 -21.36
C PHE A 127 -14.48 11.17 -20.91
N PRO A 128 -14.30 10.79 -19.65
CA PRO A 128 -13.76 11.56 -18.53
C PRO A 128 -12.28 11.94 -18.67
N ILE A 129 -11.90 13.06 -18.03
CA ILE A 129 -10.53 13.54 -17.97
C ILE A 129 -9.87 12.95 -16.71
N TYR A 130 -8.62 12.53 -16.85
CA TYR A 130 -7.83 12.01 -15.72
C TYR A 130 -7.41 13.18 -14.81
N PRO A 131 -7.65 13.08 -13.49
CA PRO A 131 -7.26 14.14 -12.55
C PRO A 131 -5.77 14.47 -12.61
N SER A 132 -5.44 15.74 -12.32
CA SER A 132 -4.04 16.25 -12.32
C SER A 132 -3.32 16.18 -13.66
N THR A 133 -4.05 16.21 -14.78
CA THR A 133 -3.44 16.13 -16.12
C THR A 133 -3.77 17.30 -17.04
N LEU A 134 -4.75 18.14 -16.68
CA LEU A 134 -5.07 19.28 -17.51
C LEU A 134 -4.03 20.37 -17.36
N THR A 135 -3.55 20.86 -18.51
CA THR A 135 -2.74 22.07 -18.60
C THR A 135 -3.28 22.99 -19.68
N ILE A 136 -3.40 24.30 -19.39
CA ILE A 136 -3.79 25.33 -20.35
C ILE A 136 -2.69 26.37 -20.37
N SER A 137 -2.30 26.86 -21.55
CA SER A 137 -1.28 27.91 -21.66
C SER A 137 -1.43 28.70 -22.95
N ASP A 138 -1.19 30.01 -22.86
CA ASP A 138 -0.98 30.93 -23.98
C ASP A 138 0.51 31.31 -24.17
N ASN A 139 1.44 30.58 -23.55
CA ASN A 139 2.86 30.85 -23.41
C ASN A 139 3.23 32.05 -22.49
N THR A 140 2.25 32.81 -21.99
CA THR A 140 2.44 33.91 -21.05
C THR A 140 1.94 33.53 -19.66
N GLU A 141 0.80 32.88 -19.60
CA GLU A 141 0.18 32.35 -18.38
C GLU A 141 -0.12 30.86 -18.55
N SER A 142 0.13 30.08 -17.50
CA SER A 142 -0.16 28.65 -17.47
C SER A 142 -1.09 28.30 -16.31
N PHE A 143 -1.97 27.35 -16.56
CA PHE A 143 -2.90 26.79 -15.59
C PHE A 143 -2.61 25.27 -15.50
N GLU A 144 -2.34 24.79 -14.30
CA GLU A 144 -2.04 23.39 -14.06
C GLU A 144 -3.02 22.81 -13.05
N ASP A 145 -3.69 21.74 -13.43
CA ASP A 145 -4.55 21.00 -12.53
C ASP A 145 -3.70 20.18 -11.54
N THR A 146 -3.86 20.45 -10.26
CA THR A 146 -3.18 19.75 -9.16
C THR A 146 -4.09 18.84 -8.33
N THR A 147 -5.35 18.71 -8.76
CA THR A 147 -6.36 17.89 -8.06
C THR A 147 -6.14 16.43 -8.37
N THR A 148 -5.85 15.63 -7.35
CA THR A 148 -5.54 14.19 -7.51
C THR A 148 -6.75 13.28 -7.46
N THR A 149 -7.91 13.79 -7.01
CA THR A 149 -9.13 13.00 -6.82
C THR A 149 -10.16 13.32 -7.89
N TYR A 150 -10.73 12.30 -8.52
CA TYR A 150 -11.83 12.48 -9.49
C TYR A 150 -13.09 13.00 -8.79
N THR A 151 -13.72 14.01 -9.40
CA THR A 151 -15.01 14.56 -8.98
C THR A 151 -15.87 14.92 -10.19
N THR A 152 -17.17 14.94 -10.01
CA THR A 152 -18.14 15.43 -11.01
C THR A 152 -18.47 16.91 -10.83
N ALA A 153 -17.95 17.55 -9.77
CA ALA A 153 -18.04 18.99 -9.56
C ALA A 153 -16.95 19.73 -10.33
N ASP A 154 -17.20 21.01 -10.62
CA ASP A 154 -16.22 21.87 -11.26
C ASP A 154 -15.02 22.10 -10.33
N ILE A 155 -13.82 21.95 -10.87
CA ILE A 155 -12.55 22.20 -10.20
C ILE A 155 -12.07 23.60 -10.58
N ASN A 156 -11.65 24.38 -9.58
CA ASN A 156 -11.05 25.69 -9.79
C ASN A 156 -9.53 25.59 -9.84
N ILE A 157 -8.93 26.19 -10.85
CA ILE A 157 -7.49 26.24 -11.06
C ILE A 157 -7.06 27.71 -11.11
N THR A 158 -5.97 28.04 -10.42
CA THR A 158 -5.37 29.38 -10.44
C THR A 158 -4.22 29.41 -11.43
N GLY A 159 -4.20 30.38 -12.31
CA GLY A 159 -3.14 30.60 -13.29
C GLY A 159 -1.86 31.17 -12.65
N SER A 160 -0.73 30.96 -13.31
CA SER A 160 0.60 31.41 -12.86
C SER A 160 0.71 32.95 -12.77
N ALA A 161 -0.11 33.69 -13.50
CA ALA A 161 -0.19 35.16 -13.47
C ALA A 161 -1.43 35.69 -12.72
N GLY A 162 -2.26 34.82 -12.15
CA GLY A 162 -3.43 35.20 -11.35
C GLY A 162 -4.79 35.09 -12.05
N GLY A 163 -4.82 34.59 -13.29
CA GLY A 163 -6.05 34.18 -13.96
C GLY A 163 -6.71 33.00 -13.28
N THR A 164 -7.90 32.62 -13.73
CA THR A 164 -8.68 31.51 -13.17
C THR A 164 -9.18 30.57 -14.26
N ALA A 165 -9.19 29.27 -13.98
CA ALA A 165 -9.83 28.30 -14.86
C ALA A 165 -10.74 27.37 -14.08
N THR A 166 -11.72 26.80 -14.75
CA THR A 166 -12.57 25.72 -14.23
C THR A 166 -12.57 24.55 -15.19
N ILE A 167 -12.60 23.33 -14.64
CA ILE A 167 -12.75 22.10 -15.41
C ILE A 167 -13.75 21.19 -14.74
N ASN A 168 -14.56 20.52 -15.56
CA ASN A 168 -15.40 19.40 -15.14
C ASN A 168 -14.87 18.09 -15.76
N TYR A 169 -14.35 17.18 -14.95
CA TYR A 169 -13.77 15.92 -15.45
C TYR A 169 -14.78 15.01 -16.15
N SER A 170 -16.05 15.07 -15.73
CA SER A 170 -17.09 14.17 -16.22
C SER A 170 -17.72 14.63 -17.54
N THR A 171 -17.79 15.93 -17.77
CA THR A 171 -18.42 16.52 -18.97
C THR A 171 -17.40 17.04 -19.98
N GLY A 172 -16.15 17.26 -19.51
CA GLY A 172 -15.10 17.86 -20.34
C GLY A 172 -15.26 19.38 -20.55
N ASP A 173 -16.14 20.04 -19.77
CA ASP A 173 -16.33 21.48 -19.86
C ASP A 173 -15.13 22.20 -19.23
N VAL A 174 -14.55 23.12 -20.00
CA VAL A 174 -13.38 23.93 -19.60
C VAL A 174 -13.73 25.40 -19.82
N SER A 175 -13.47 26.21 -18.80
CA SER A 175 -13.52 27.67 -18.90
C SER A 175 -12.23 28.24 -18.34
N VAL A 176 -11.61 29.17 -19.05
CA VAL A 176 -10.40 29.86 -18.62
C VAL A 176 -10.56 31.36 -18.76
N THR A 177 -10.11 32.10 -17.76
CA THR A 177 -10.04 33.57 -17.76
C THR A 177 -8.58 33.96 -17.45
N PHE A 178 -7.88 34.43 -18.45
CA PHE A 178 -6.51 34.93 -18.32
C PHE A 178 -6.47 36.24 -17.55
N ASN A 179 -5.38 36.49 -16.82
CA ASN A 179 -5.17 37.76 -16.13
C ASN A 179 -4.99 38.94 -17.13
N ALA A 180 -4.40 38.65 -18.28
CA ALA A 180 -4.30 39.58 -19.41
C ALA A 180 -4.76 38.92 -20.70
N ALA A 181 -5.36 39.68 -21.64
CA ALA A 181 -5.77 39.11 -22.91
C ALA A 181 -4.61 38.50 -23.68
N PRO A 182 -4.70 37.23 -24.14
CA PRO A 182 -3.73 36.64 -25.04
C PRO A 182 -3.56 37.47 -26.31
N ALA A 183 -2.31 37.60 -26.78
CA ALA A 183 -2.01 38.41 -27.93
C ALA A 183 -2.77 37.98 -29.20
N ASP A 184 -3.02 38.91 -30.10
CA ASP A 184 -3.67 38.63 -31.38
C ASP A 184 -2.89 37.59 -32.18
N GLY A 185 -3.57 36.55 -32.64
CA GLY A 185 -2.97 35.41 -33.34
C GLY A 185 -2.26 34.38 -32.43
N GLN A 186 -2.25 34.56 -31.11
CA GLN A 186 -1.61 33.63 -30.19
C GLN A 186 -2.52 32.40 -29.98
N ASP A 187 -1.99 31.21 -30.28
CA ASP A 187 -2.69 29.96 -29.97
C ASP A 187 -2.70 29.68 -28.46
N ILE A 188 -3.84 29.23 -27.97
CA ILE A 188 -4.04 28.79 -26.59
C ILE A 188 -4.05 27.26 -26.56
N TYR A 189 -3.06 26.67 -25.91
CA TYR A 189 -2.83 25.23 -25.87
C TYR A 189 -3.59 24.60 -24.70
N LEU A 190 -4.17 23.44 -24.98
CA LEU A 190 -4.91 22.62 -24.02
C LEU A 190 -4.42 21.19 -24.11
N ASN A 191 -3.82 20.68 -23.03
CA ASN A 191 -3.38 19.30 -22.91
C ASN A 191 -4.11 18.62 -21.76
N TYR A 192 -4.50 17.37 -21.95
CA TYR A 192 -5.15 16.55 -20.92
C TYR A 192 -5.03 15.07 -21.26
N VAL A 193 -5.30 14.22 -20.27
CA VAL A 193 -5.36 12.76 -20.45
C VAL A 193 -6.79 12.31 -20.32
N ILE A 194 -7.25 11.50 -21.28
CA ILE A 194 -8.57 10.88 -21.24
C ILE A 194 -8.43 9.41 -20.81
N PHE A 195 -9.45 8.87 -20.18
CA PHE A 195 -9.53 7.45 -19.89
C PHE A 195 -10.91 6.89 -20.24
N GLN A 196 -10.96 5.58 -20.45
CA GLN A 196 -12.22 4.88 -20.68
C GLN A 196 -12.51 3.99 -19.50
N PRO A 197 -13.49 4.32 -18.66
CA PRO A 197 -13.84 3.50 -17.51
C PRO A 197 -14.34 2.14 -17.97
N LYS A 198 -13.76 1.09 -17.37
CA LYS A 198 -14.13 -0.31 -17.61
C LYS A 198 -13.81 -1.14 -16.38
N ARG A 199 -14.20 -2.44 -16.42
CA ARG A 199 -13.72 -3.38 -15.43
C ARG A 199 -12.18 -3.44 -15.45
N PRO A 200 -11.51 -3.31 -14.30
CA PRO A 200 -10.06 -3.44 -14.21
C PRO A 200 -9.55 -4.82 -14.68
N GLU A 201 -8.44 -4.82 -15.42
CA GLU A 201 -7.77 -6.01 -15.94
C GLU A 201 -6.34 -6.15 -15.42
N ALA A 202 -5.77 -5.04 -14.96
CA ALA A 202 -4.42 -4.96 -14.41
C ALA A 202 -4.39 -4.16 -13.10
N ILE A 203 -3.45 -4.50 -12.23
CA ILE A 203 -3.17 -3.83 -10.97
C ILE A 203 -1.67 -3.64 -10.81
N LEU A 204 -1.25 -2.41 -10.52
CA LEU A 204 0.11 -2.07 -10.13
C LEU A 204 0.15 -1.84 -8.62
N TYR A 205 1.05 -2.54 -7.93
CA TYR A 205 1.42 -2.24 -6.55
C TYR A 205 2.74 -1.48 -6.53
N PHE A 206 2.70 -0.18 -6.24
CA PHE A 206 3.85 0.69 -6.25
C PHE A 206 3.67 1.86 -5.27
N ASN A 207 4.76 2.24 -4.57
CA ASN A 207 4.78 3.39 -3.63
C ASN A 207 3.63 3.37 -2.60
N ASN A 208 3.37 2.20 -2.01
CA ASN A 208 2.30 1.98 -1.02
C ASN A 208 0.88 2.31 -1.53
N GLN A 209 0.67 2.17 -2.83
CA GLN A 209 -0.62 2.36 -3.48
C GLN A 209 -0.90 1.25 -4.49
N PHE A 210 -2.18 0.97 -4.70
CA PHE A 210 -2.66 0.17 -5.82
C PHE A 210 -3.17 1.09 -6.91
N GLN A 211 -2.72 0.89 -8.14
CA GLN A 211 -3.25 1.55 -9.32
C GLN A 211 -3.93 0.52 -10.22
N LEU A 212 -5.15 0.79 -10.63
CA LEU A 212 -5.96 -0.09 -11.48
C LEU A 212 -5.98 0.40 -12.93
N TYR A 213 -5.95 -0.53 -13.87
CA TYR A 213 -6.16 -0.24 -15.28
C TYR A 213 -7.00 -1.34 -15.94
N PRO A 214 -7.99 -1.00 -16.79
CA PRO A 214 -8.60 0.34 -16.93
C PRO A 214 -9.14 0.90 -15.60
N VAL A 215 -9.40 2.20 -15.58
CA VAL A 215 -10.04 2.86 -14.42
C VAL A 215 -11.43 2.24 -14.23
N PRO A 216 -11.84 1.88 -13.00
CA PRO A 216 -13.15 1.26 -12.76
C PRO A 216 -14.32 2.14 -13.20
N ASP A 217 -15.31 1.55 -13.89
CA ASP A 217 -16.57 2.21 -14.26
C ASP A 217 -17.64 2.10 -13.17
N GLN A 218 -17.47 1.19 -12.23
CA GLN A 218 -18.39 0.93 -11.13
C GLN A 218 -17.67 0.28 -9.94
N THR A 219 -18.42 -0.09 -8.92
CA THR A 219 -17.88 -0.82 -7.78
C THR A 219 -17.61 -2.28 -8.13
N TYR A 220 -16.37 -2.71 -7.94
CA TYR A 220 -15.89 -4.09 -8.05
C TYR A 220 -15.22 -4.49 -6.74
N ILE A 221 -15.22 -5.80 -6.44
CA ILE A 221 -14.43 -6.37 -5.35
C ILE A 221 -13.08 -6.78 -5.93
N ILE A 222 -12.02 -6.11 -5.48
CA ILE A 222 -10.64 -6.50 -5.76
C ILE A 222 -10.15 -7.36 -4.60
N LYS A 223 -9.57 -8.51 -4.92
CA LYS A 223 -9.06 -9.46 -3.93
C LYS A 223 -7.67 -9.91 -4.33
N MET A 224 -6.74 -9.93 -3.39
CA MET A 224 -5.35 -10.38 -3.59
C MET A 224 -4.82 -11.09 -2.36
N SER A 225 -3.74 -11.83 -2.55
CA SER A 225 -3.02 -12.47 -1.44
C SER A 225 -2.25 -11.42 -0.64
N ALA A 226 -2.25 -11.56 0.68
CA ALA A 226 -1.51 -10.69 1.58
C ALA A 226 -1.12 -11.44 2.86
N TYR A 227 -0.14 -10.93 3.58
CA TYR A 227 0.23 -11.43 4.90
C TYR A 227 -0.27 -10.46 5.96
N LYS A 228 -0.95 -11.00 6.98
CA LYS A 228 -1.44 -10.19 8.10
C LYS A 228 -0.28 -9.82 9.01
N ILE A 229 -0.19 -8.54 9.38
CA ILE A 229 0.77 -8.05 10.37
C ILE A 229 0.41 -8.61 11.75
N VAL A 230 1.41 -8.97 12.54
CA VAL A 230 1.22 -9.40 13.93
C VAL A 230 0.88 -8.19 14.80
N THR A 231 0.04 -8.41 15.83
CA THR A 231 -0.36 -7.34 16.77
C THR A 231 0.56 -7.34 17.99
N ALA A 232 1.00 -6.14 18.41
CA ALA A 232 1.84 -5.99 19.60
C ALA A 232 1.16 -6.57 20.86
N LEU A 233 1.96 -7.21 21.71
CA LEU A 233 1.54 -7.71 23.01
C LEU A 233 1.68 -6.58 24.06
N THR A 234 0.57 -6.07 24.55
CA THR A 234 0.56 -4.91 25.47
C THR A 234 0.14 -5.27 26.89
N ASN A 235 -0.83 -6.18 27.03
CA ASN A 235 -1.32 -6.61 28.33
C ASN A 235 -0.69 -7.97 28.73
N ALA A 236 -0.53 -8.20 30.02
CA ALA A 236 0.05 -9.44 30.53
C ALA A 236 -0.67 -10.72 30.08
N THR A 237 -1.95 -10.60 29.71
CA THR A 237 -2.82 -11.68 29.23
C THR A 237 -2.83 -11.82 27.72
N ASP A 238 -2.21 -10.89 26.96
CA ASP A 238 -2.17 -10.96 25.51
C ASP A 238 -1.36 -12.19 25.07
N THR A 239 -1.80 -12.81 24.00
CA THR A 239 -1.16 -14.00 23.42
C THR A 239 -0.67 -13.70 22.02
N PRO A 240 0.45 -14.31 21.57
CA PRO A 240 0.80 -14.30 20.15
C PRO A 240 -0.33 -14.86 19.29
N ASP A 241 -0.40 -14.48 18.03
CA ASP A 241 -1.42 -14.95 17.08
C ASP A 241 -1.49 -16.47 17.00
N LEU A 242 -0.35 -17.15 17.13
CA LEU A 242 -0.30 -18.59 17.36
C LEU A 242 0.44 -18.85 18.67
N ASN A 243 -0.22 -19.57 19.54
CA ASN A 243 0.27 -19.89 20.89
C ASN A 243 1.64 -20.59 20.89
N GLU A 244 1.91 -21.42 19.91
CA GLU A 244 3.15 -22.17 19.74
C GLU A 244 4.39 -21.31 19.44
N TRP A 245 4.21 -20.03 19.10
CA TRP A 245 5.32 -19.10 18.87
C TRP A 245 5.95 -18.58 20.15
N GLY A 246 5.24 -18.71 21.29
CA GLY A 246 5.71 -18.20 22.58
C GLY A 246 7.16 -18.55 22.93
N PRO A 247 7.57 -19.84 22.88
CA PRO A 247 8.98 -20.21 23.12
C PRO A 247 9.96 -19.54 22.16
N CYS A 248 9.67 -19.50 20.87
CA CYS A 248 10.52 -18.87 19.86
C CYS A 248 10.69 -17.38 20.12
N ILE A 249 9.59 -16.67 20.44
CA ILE A 249 9.60 -15.25 20.80
C ILE A 249 10.47 -15.01 22.05
N ALA A 250 10.34 -15.88 23.06
CA ALA A 250 11.13 -15.76 24.29
C ALA A 250 12.64 -15.93 24.04
N TYR A 251 13.05 -16.93 23.25
CA TYR A 251 14.46 -17.11 22.91
C TYR A 251 15.00 -16.02 21.99
N GLY A 252 14.16 -15.51 21.05
CA GLY A 252 14.52 -14.39 20.19
C GLY A 252 14.77 -13.11 20.99
N ALA A 253 13.87 -12.76 21.89
CA ALA A 253 14.04 -11.61 22.77
C ALA A 253 15.25 -11.77 23.72
N ALA A 254 15.46 -12.97 24.27
CA ALA A 254 16.64 -13.25 25.11
C ALA A 254 17.95 -13.08 24.33
N ARG A 255 18.00 -13.51 23.07
CA ARG A 255 19.15 -13.33 22.19
C ARG A 255 19.48 -11.85 21.99
N ASP A 256 18.46 -11.01 21.74
CA ASP A 256 18.65 -9.58 21.57
C ASP A 256 19.16 -8.92 22.87
N ILE A 257 18.66 -9.33 24.05
CA ILE A 257 19.14 -8.88 25.35
C ILE A 257 20.63 -9.23 25.51
N PHE A 258 21.06 -10.47 25.26
CA PHE A 258 22.45 -10.85 25.38
C PHE A 258 23.36 -10.07 24.41
N SER A 259 22.88 -9.81 23.21
CA SER A 259 23.61 -8.98 22.24
C SER A 259 23.82 -7.55 22.75
N ASP A 260 22.78 -6.91 23.28
CA ASP A 260 22.84 -5.54 23.76
C ASP A 260 23.70 -5.39 25.04
N TYR A 261 23.78 -6.44 25.85
CA TYR A 261 24.66 -6.48 27.04
C TYR A 261 26.09 -6.99 26.76
N GLY A 262 26.40 -7.37 25.51
CA GLY A 262 27.71 -7.86 25.09
C GLY A 262 28.08 -9.25 25.61
N GLU A 263 27.09 -10.07 25.98
CA GLU A 263 27.27 -11.44 26.49
C GLU A 263 27.35 -12.44 25.34
N ASN A 264 28.47 -12.44 24.61
CA ASN A 264 28.64 -13.19 23.37
C ASN A 264 28.51 -14.71 23.52
N ASP A 265 28.98 -15.30 24.62
CA ASP A 265 28.90 -16.75 24.85
C ASP A 265 27.44 -17.17 25.08
N ALA A 266 26.69 -16.44 25.92
CA ALA A 266 25.26 -16.67 26.16
C ALA A 266 24.41 -16.42 24.90
N TYR A 267 24.78 -15.41 24.10
CA TYR A 267 24.18 -15.17 22.78
C TYR A 267 24.35 -16.38 21.86
N ALA A 268 25.57 -16.95 21.78
CA ALA A 268 25.85 -18.09 20.91
C ALA A 268 25.06 -19.35 21.34
N GLU A 269 25.03 -19.65 22.64
CA GLU A 269 24.25 -20.77 23.19
C GLU A 269 22.75 -20.59 22.95
N THR A 270 22.23 -19.40 23.24
CA THR A 270 20.80 -19.09 23.04
C THR A 270 20.42 -19.15 21.57
N THR A 271 21.31 -18.77 20.66
CA THR A 271 21.09 -18.84 19.21
C THR A 271 20.88 -20.28 18.72
N VAL A 272 21.56 -21.27 19.32
CA VAL A 272 21.31 -22.68 18.98
C VAL A 272 19.92 -23.13 19.37
N LEU A 273 19.49 -22.81 20.59
CA LEU A 273 18.15 -23.14 21.09
C LEU A 273 17.06 -22.39 20.29
N TYR A 274 17.30 -21.14 19.95
CA TYR A 274 16.44 -20.36 19.10
C TYR A 274 16.23 -21.01 17.72
N LYS A 275 17.31 -21.39 17.03
CA LYS A 275 17.24 -22.07 15.72
C LYS A 275 16.44 -23.38 15.79
N GLU A 276 16.52 -24.09 16.89
CA GLU A 276 15.72 -25.29 17.11
C GLU A 276 14.22 -24.96 17.18
N GLN A 277 13.83 -23.89 17.88
CA GLN A 277 12.43 -23.44 17.93
C GLN A 277 11.93 -22.99 16.57
N VAL A 278 12.71 -22.22 15.82
CA VAL A 278 12.38 -21.83 14.44
C VAL A 278 12.15 -23.07 13.57
N ARG A 279 13.02 -24.08 13.68
CA ARG A 279 12.86 -25.34 12.95
C ARG A 279 11.54 -26.04 13.28
N TYR A 280 11.13 -26.09 14.55
CA TYR A 280 9.84 -26.69 14.93
C TYR A 280 8.66 -25.96 14.29
N ILE A 281 8.68 -24.64 14.28
CA ILE A 281 7.63 -23.80 13.66
C ILE A 281 7.57 -24.08 12.15
N LEU A 282 8.73 -24.05 11.46
CA LEU A 282 8.79 -24.28 10.01
C LEU A 282 8.34 -25.70 9.63
N THR A 283 8.77 -26.72 10.38
CA THR A 283 8.37 -28.12 10.13
C THR A 283 6.85 -28.29 10.24
N ARG A 284 6.23 -27.61 11.19
CA ARG A 284 4.78 -27.66 11.37
C ARG A 284 4.04 -26.97 10.23
N THR A 285 4.54 -25.82 9.79
CA THR A 285 4.02 -25.11 8.61
C THR A 285 4.12 -25.95 7.33
N GLU A 286 5.26 -26.63 7.13
CA GLU A 286 5.44 -27.53 5.99
C GLU A 286 4.48 -28.72 6.02
N GLN A 287 4.20 -29.29 7.19
CA GLN A 287 3.24 -30.38 7.32
C GLN A 287 1.83 -29.94 6.95
N ASP A 288 1.41 -28.75 7.34
CA ASP A 288 0.09 -28.20 6.98
C ASP A 288 -0.02 -28.01 5.46
N LEU A 289 1.04 -27.54 4.79
CA LEU A 289 1.09 -27.41 3.34
C LEU A 289 1.05 -28.75 2.60
N LEU A 290 1.75 -29.76 3.11
CA LEU A 290 1.79 -31.11 2.51
C LEU A 290 0.45 -31.81 2.60
N ASN A 291 -0.30 -31.64 3.69
CA ASN A 291 -1.64 -32.23 3.87
C ASN A 291 -2.67 -31.69 2.87
N THR A 292 -2.50 -30.47 2.38
CA THR A 292 -3.37 -29.89 1.34
C THR A 292 -3.07 -30.42 -0.07
N ARG A 293 -1.93 -31.09 -0.28
CA ARG A 293 -1.51 -31.65 -1.57
C ARG A 293 -1.64 -33.16 -1.74
N ALA A 294 -2.15 -33.85 -0.74
CA ALA A 294 -2.45 -35.29 -0.87
C ALA A 294 -3.64 -35.48 -1.82
N MET A 295 -3.40 -35.45 -3.14
CA MET A 295 -4.34 -35.98 -4.11
C MET A 295 -4.37 -37.50 -3.96
N PRO A 296 -5.52 -38.13 -3.78
CA PRO A 296 -5.61 -39.57 -3.86
C PRO A 296 -5.23 -39.99 -5.31
N ASN A 297 -4.19 -40.80 -5.43
CA ASN A 297 -3.92 -41.51 -6.67
C ASN A 297 -5.01 -42.57 -6.84
N PHE A 298 -5.91 -42.35 -7.76
CA PHE A 298 -6.78 -43.36 -8.31
C PHE A 298 -6.25 -43.80 -9.69
#